data_8f2dc98eb2fa43ee2e99452f64477285
#
_entry.id   8f2dc98eb2fa43ee2e99452f64477285
#
_cell.length_a   1.000
_cell.length_b   1.000
_cell.length_c   1.000
_cell.angle_alpha   90.00
_cell.angle_beta   90.00
_cell.angle_gamma   90.00
#
_symmetry.space_group_name_H-M   'P 1'
#
loop_
_entity.id
_entity.type
_entity.pdbx_description
1 polymer ?
#
loop_
_entity_poly.entity_id
_entity_poly.type
_entity_poly.pdbx_seq_one_letter_code
_entity_poly.pdbx_strand_id
1 'polypeptide(L)'
;MIGMNPTSALIKAAIDALEKGIMDPKSVFCIIQAPAKAEESAEAYYQLASFYHHGIGCDQDDAKALEMLIKSAEGGWIDAQYALGIRYCTGDFAPQNYSEAVKWFTLAAEQGHKSAANYLVDCYIHGQGVEKDSDEAIKWLGVVADGVDFNTPEEEDWPDLEDLNDLEIDED
;
A
#
# COMPACT_ATOMS: atom_id res chain seq x y z
N MET A 1 -1.15 27.06 -0.64
CA MET A 1 -0.54 26.33 0.50
C MET A 1 -1.65 25.50 1.11
N ILE A 2 -1.68 24.21 0.81
CA ILE A 2 -2.59 23.27 1.48
C ILE A 2 -1.98 23.08 2.86
N GLY A 3 -2.60 23.68 3.89
CA GLY A 3 -2.14 23.56 5.26
C GLY A 3 -2.19 22.09 5.68
N MET A 4 -1.07 21.54 6.14
CA MET A 4 -1.01 20.22 6.75
C MET A 4 -2.07 20.15 7.84
N ASN A 5 -2.88 19.11 7.84
CA ASN A 5 -3.82 18.85 8.93
C ASN A 5 -3.02 18.81 10.25
N PRO A 6 -3.44 19.54 11.31
CA PRO A 6 -2.72 19.59 12.59
C PRO A 6 -2.45 18.19 13.17
N THR A 7 -3.36 17.24 12.93
CA THR A 7 -3.21 15.84 13.33
C THR A 7 -2.06 15.15 12.59
N SER A 8 -1.95 15.33 11.27
CA SER A 8 -0.86 14.78 10.47
C SER A 8 0.49 15.37 10.87
N ALA A 9 0.54 16.68 11.18
CA ALA A 9 1.74 17.32 11.68
C ALA A 9 2.18 16.77 13.04
N LEU A 10 1.23 16.47 13.93
CA LEU A 10 1.51 15.87 15.24
C LEU A 10 2.06 14.45 15.11
N ILE A 11 1.42 13.62 14.28
CA ILE A 11 1.85 12.24 14.03
C ILE A 11 3.28 12.23 13.48
N LYS A 12 3.55 13.05 12.46
CA LYS A 12 4.88 13.18 11.87
C LYS A 12 5.92 13.62 12.89
N ALA A 13 5.62 14.64 13.69
CA ALA A 13 6.54 15.13 14.71
C ALA A 13 6.85 14.07 15.79
N ALA A 14 5.85 13.26 16.16
CA ALA A 14 6.03 12.17 17.12
C ALA A 14 6.93 11.06 16.55
N ILE A 15 6.74 10.68 15.28
CA ILE A 15 7.58 9.68 14.60
C ILE A 15 9.01 10.21 14.44
N ASP A 16 9.20 11.45 13.99
CA ASP A 16 10.52 12.08 13.89
C ASP A 16 11.25 12.12 15.25
N ALA A 17 10.51 12.34 16.34
CA ALA A 17 11.07 12.35 17.69
C ALA A 17 11.48 10.94 18.14
N LEU A 18 10.75 9.89 17.72
CA LEU A 18 11.11 8.50 17.97
C LEU A 18 12.40 8.12 17.22
N GLU A 19 12.47 8.43 15.92
CA GLU A 19 13.64 8.13 15.08
C GLU A 19 14.92 8.80 15.58
N LYS A 20 14.78 10.03 16.12
CA LYS A 20 15.90 10.77 16.74
C LYS A 20 16.22 10.36 18.17
N GLY A 21 15.50 9.38 18.72
CA GLY A 21 15.67 8.96 20.11
C GLY A 21 15.31 10.01 21.16
N ILE A 22 14.54 11.03 20.79
CA ILE A 22 14.09 12.12 21.69
C ILE A 22 12.91 11.66 22.54
N MET A 23 12.07 10.76 21.99
CA MET A 23 10.87 10.26 22.65
C MET A 23 10.89 8.74 22.71
N ASP A 24 10.40 8.16 23.81
CA ASP A 24 10.30 6.70 23.94
C ASP A 24 9.14 6.13 23.12
N PRO A 25 9.24 4.85 22.68
CA PRO A 25 8.22 4.23 21.84
C PRO A 25 6.81 4.20 22.43
N LYS A 26 6.67 4.03 23.76
CA LYS A 26 5.35 3.99 24.44
C LYS A 26 4.65 5.35 24.40
N SER A 27 5.40 6.42 24.59
CA SER A 27 4.87 7.78 24.52
C SER A 27 4.39 8.10 23.11
N VAL A 28 5.15 7.71 22.08
CA VAL A 28 4.76 7.92 20.68
C VAL A 28 3.53 7.09 20.35
N PHE A 29 3.47 5.82 20.75
CA PHE A 29 2.30 4.97 20.58
C PHE A 29 1.03 5.61 21.18
N CYS A 30 1.09 6.14 22.41
CA CYS A 30 -0.03 6.83 23.05
C CYS A 30 -0.46 8.09 22.28
N ILE A 31 0.50 8.88 21.77
CA ILE A 31 0.23 10.08 20.99
C ILE A 31 -0.52 9.73 19.70
N ILE A 32 -0.12 8.68 18.98
CA ILE A 32 -0.76 8.28 17.73
C ILE A 32 -2.13 7.63 17.98
N GLN A 33 -2.31 6.93 19.12
CA GLN A 33 -3.57 6.29 19.46
C GLN A 33 -4.71 7.30 19.70
N ALA A 34 -4.40 8.50 20.17
CA ALA A 34 -5.41 9.51 20.46
C ALA A 34 -6.17 9.98 19.21
N PRO A 35 -5.51 10.46 18.12
CA PRO A 35 -6.20 10.87 16.90
C PRO A 35 -6.86 9.70 16.15
N ALA A 36 -6.32 8.49 16.22
CA ALA A 36 -6.97 7.31 15.65
C ALA A 36 -8.36 7.08 16.27
N LYS A 37 -8.49 7.26 17.59
CA LYS A 37 -9.77 7.06 18.29
C LYS A 37 -10.71 8.26 18.24
N ALA A 38 -10.18 9.48 18.27
CA ALA A 38 -10.98 10.70 18.39
C ALA A 38 -11.43 11.25 17.03
N GLU A 39 -10.60 11.11 15.99
CA GLU A 39 -10.78 11.74 14.69
C GLU A 39 -10.92 10.73 13.55
N GLU A 40 -10.88 9.43 13.84
CA GLU A 40 -10.87 8.33 12.85
C GLU A 40 -9.81 8.55 11.75
N SER A 41 -8.65 9.10 12.13
CA SER A 41 -7.57 9.44 11.21
C SER A 41 -6.99 8.20 10.53
N ALA A 42 -7.17 8.10 9.22
CA ALA A 42 -6.63 6.99 8.42
C ALA A 42 -5.10 6.88 8.52
N GLU A 43 -4.39 8.02 8.55
CA GLU A 43 -2.95 8.07 8.78
C GLU A 43 -2.55 7.50 10.14
N ALA A 44 -3.29 7.89 11.20
CA ALA A 44 -3.02 7.37 12.56
C ALA A 44 -3.24 5.86 12.64
N TYR A 45 -4.27 5.34 12.00
CA TYR A 45 -4.51 3.90 11.91
C TYR A 45 -3.40 3.18 11.17
N TYR A 46 -2.87 3.74 10.07
CA TYR A 46 -1.73 3.17 9.34
C TYR A 46 -0.48 3.05 10.22
N GLN A 47 -0.16 4.11 10.94
CA GLN A 47 0.98 4.09 11.87
C GLN A 47 0.77 3.09 13.02
N LEU A 48 -0.44 3.01 13.59
CA LEU A 48 -0.75 2.01 14.61
C LEU A 48 -0.63 0.58 14.08
N ALA A 49 -1.02 0.33 12.84
CA ALA A 49 -0.83 -0.97 12.21
C ALA A 49 0.65 -1.37 12.18
N SER A 50 1.54 -0.45 11.81
CA SER A 50 2.98 -0.67 11.85
C SER A 50 3.50 -0.90 13.28
N PHE A 51 3.05 -0.12 14.26
CA PHE A 51 3.47 -0.28 15.66
C PHE A 51 3.05 -1.62 16.26
N TYR A 52 1.80 -2.05 16.01
CA TYR A 52 1.35 -3.38 16.45
C TYR A 52 2.11 -4.51 15.75
N HIS A 53 2.41 -4.37 14.45
CA HIS A 53 3.14 -5.38 13.70
C HIS A 53 4.58 -5.57 14.21
N HIS A 54 5.28 -4.48 14.54
CA HIS A 54 6.67 -4.52 15.00
C HIS A 54 6.82 -4.52 16.53
N GLY A 55 5.74 -4.41 17.30
CA GLY A 55 5.79 -4.30 18.75
C GLY A 55 6.44 -2.99 19.24
N ILE A 56 6.26 -1.89 18.51
CA ILE A 56 6.86 -0.59 18.84
C ILE A 56 6.01 0.12 19.90
N GLY A 57 6.50 0.17 21.12
CA GLY A 57 5.80 0.80 22.24
C GLY A 57 4.58 0.04 22.79
N CYS A 58 4.28 -1.11 22.22
CA CYS A 58 3.22 -2.04 22.61
C CYS A 58 3.69 -3.47 22.38
N ASP A 59 2.92 -4.46 22.86
CA ASP A 59 3.15 -5.85 22.51
C ASP A 59 2.83 -6.07 21.02
N GLN A 60 3.64 -6.89 20.33
CA GLN A 60 3.37 -7.27 18.95
C GLN A 60 2.03 -8.00 18.86
N ASP A 61 1.18 -7.58 17.92
CA ASP A 61 -0.16 -8.15 17.73
C ASP A 61 -0.57 -7.98 16.25
N ASP A 62 -0.33 -9.02 15.47
CA ASP A 62 -0.61 -9.00 14.03
C ASP A 62 -2.12 -8.93 13.70
N ALA A 63 -2.97 -9.44 14.60
CA ALA A 63 -4.42 -9.33 14.44
C ALA A 63 -4.89 -7.88 14.59
N LYS A 64 -4.37 -7.15 15.58
CA LYS A 64 -4.63 -5.71 15.71
C LYS A 64 -3.98 -4.89 14.61
N ALA A 65 -2.79 -5.29 14.17
CA ALA A 65 -2.14 -4.65 13.04
C ALA A 65 -3.03 -4.71 11.78
N LEU A 66 -3.60 -5.88 11.48
CA LEU A 66 -4.52 -6.04 10.36
C LEU A 66 -5.81 -5.22 10.57
N GLU A 67 -6.41 -5.22 11.75
CA GLU A 67 -7.59 -4.40 12.05
C GLU A 67 -7.34 -2.91 11.82
N MET A 68 -6.20 -2.40 12.27
CA MET A 68 -5.83 -0.99 12.06
C MET A 68 -5.54 -0.70 10.59
N LEU A 69 -4.91 -1.63 9.88
CA LEU A 69 -4.65 -1.51 8.44
C LEU A 69 -5.95 -1.42 7.64
N ILE A 70 -6.95 -2.25 7.95
CA ILE A 70 -8.27 -2.22 7.31
C ILE A 70 -8.94 -0.87 7.55
N LYS A 71 -8.99 -0.39 8.79
CA LYS A 71 -9.58 0.93 9.11
C LYS A 71 -8.89 2.07 8.37
N SER A 72 -7.57 2.00 8.23
CA SER A 72 -6.80 2.98 7.47
C SER A 72 -7.15 2.94 5.96
N ALA A 73 -7.22 1.75 5.38
CA ALA A 73 -7.55 1.55 3.98
C ALA A 73 -8.98 1.98 3.65
N GLU A 74 -9.95 1.66 4.52
CA GLU A 74 -11.34 2.12 4.44
C GLU A 74 -11.44 3.64 4.59
N GLY A 75 -10.58 4.24 5.41
CA GLY A 75 -10.43 5.69 5.54
C GLY A 75 -9.76 6.38 4.34
N GLY A 76 -9.38 5.63 3.30
CA GLY A 76 -8.82 6.14 2.05
C GLY A 76 -7.30 6.37 2.07
N TRP A 77 -6.56 5.89 3.08
CA TRP A 77 -5.11 6.04 3.10
C TRP A 77 -4.47 5.16 2.00
N ILE A 78 -3.77 5.81 1.07
CA ILE A 78 -3.28 5.17 -0.16
C ILE A 78 -2.33 4.02 0.14
N ASP A 79 -1.35 4.25 1.03
CA ASP A 79 -0.36 3.21 1.37
C ASP A 79 -1.00 2.03 2.13
N ALA A 80 -2.07 2.28 2.90
CA ALA A 80 -2.80 1.22 3.58
C ALA A 80 -3.60 0.35 2.60
N GLN A 81 -4.22 0.97 1.59
CA GLN A 81 -4.92 0.25 0.53
C GLN A 81 -3.95 -0.65 -0.23
N TYR A 82 -2.78 -0.12 -0.62
CA TYR A 82 -1.74 -0.90 -1.26
C TYR A 82 -1.24 -2.05 -0.36
N ALA A 83 -0.91 -1.74 0.90
CA ALA A 83 -0.44 -2.75 1.86
C ALA A 83 -1.47 -3.85 2.10
N LEU A 84 -2.76 -3.50 2.19
CA LEU A 84 -3.85 -4.47 2.34
C LEU A 84 -4.01 -5.35 1.10
N GLY A 85 -3.86 -4.78 -0.10
CA GLY A 85 -3.79 -5.52 -1.35
C GLY A 85 -2.68 -6.58 -1.34
N ILE A 86 -1.48 -6.22 -0.89
CA ILE A 86 -0.36 -7.16 -0.73
C ILE A 86 -0.72 -8.29 0.25
N ARG A 87 -1.33 -7.98 1.41
CA ARG A 87 -1.72 -9.00 2.40
C ARG A 87 -2.70 -10.03 1.82
N TYR A 88 -3.65 -9.57 0.99
CA TYR A 88 -4.56 -10.49 0.29
C TYR A 88 -3.88 -11.27 -0.84
N CYS A 89 -2.84 -10.74 -1.48
CA CYS A 89 -2.06 -11.48 -2.47
C CYS A 89 -1.20 -12.58 -1.85
N THR A 90 -0.51 -12.26 -0.74
CA THR A 90 0.43 -13.20 -0.10
C THR A 90 -0.27 -14.19 0.83
N GLY A 91 -1.43 -13.81 1.38
CA GLY A 91 -2.10 -14.59 2.41
C GLY A 91 -1.53 -14.35 3.81
N ASP A 92 -0.70 -13.31 3.99
CA ASP A 92 -0.14 -12.93 5.29
C ASP A 92 -1.21 -12.22 6.14
N PHE A 93 -1.52 -12.78 7.31
CA PHE A 93 -2.52 -12.29 8.27
C PHE A 93 -3.98 -12.30 7.80
N ALA A 94 -4.23 -12.56 6.50
CA ALA A 94 -5.55 -12.75 5.93
C ALA A 94 -5.51 -13.92 4.94
N PRO A 95 -6.59 -14.70 4.76
CA PRO A 95 -6.63 -15.72 3.72
C PRO A 95 -6.36 -15.13 2.34
N GLN A 96 -5.49 -15.79 1.56
CA GLN A 96 -5.17 -15.35 0.20
C GLN A 96 -6.44 -15.17 -0.63
N ASN A 97 -6.59 -14.00 -1.22
CA ASN A 97 -7.75 -13.64 -2.06
C ASN A 97 -7.38 -12.58 -3.10
N TYR A 98 -7.02 -13.01 -4.28
CA TYR A 98 -6.63 -12.11 -5.37
C TYR A 98 -7.75 -11.15 -5.79
N SER A 99 -9.03 -11.55 -5.71
CA SER A 99 -10.14 -10.66 -6.06
C SER A 99 -10.28 -9.50 -5.08
N GLU A 100 -10.06 -9.73 -3.78
CA GLU A 100 -10.00 -8.64 -2.80
C GLU A 100 -8.73 -7.78 -3.00
N ALA A 101 -7.58 -8.41 -3.29
CA ALA A 101 -6.35 -7.68 -3.57
C ALA A 101 -6.52 -6.70 -4.73
N VAL A 102 -7.14 -7.14 -5.83
CA VAL A 102 -7.42 -6.28 -7.00
C VAL A 102 -8.29 -5.08 -6.62
N LYS A 103 -9.32 -5.26 -5.80
CA LYS A 103 -10.16 -4.13 -5.34
C LYS A 103 -9.33 -3.07 -4.60
N TRP A 104 -8.48 -3.49 -3.67
CA TRP A 104 -7.64 -2.58 -2.89
C TRP A 104 -6.56 -1.93 -3.74
N PHE A 105 -5.93 -2.67 -4.66
CA PHE A 105 -4.99 -2.09 -5.61
C PHE A 105 -5.66 -1.08 -6.54
N THR A 106 -6.89 -1.34 -6.98
CA THR A 106 -7.64 -0.39 -7.81
C THR A 106 -7.85 0.93 -7.08
N LEU A 107 -8.31 0.89 -5.82
CA LEU A 107 -8.50 2.09 -5.01
C LEU A 107 -7.20 2.88 -4.81
N ALA A 108 -6.08 2.20 -4.57
CA ALA A 108 -4.78 2.85 -4.43
C ALA A 108 -4.28 3.42 -5.76
N ALA A 109 -4.42 2.67 -6.86
CA ALA A 109 -3.97 3.08 -8.19
C ALA A 109 -4.78 4.27 -8.74
N GLU A 110 -6.10 4.33 -8.51
CA GLU A 110 -6.95 5.48 -8.84
C GLU A 110 -6.51 6.76 -8.13
N GLN A 111 -5.89 6.63 -6.96
CA GLN A 111 -5.27 7.74 -6.24
C GLN A 111 -3.82 8.02 -6.67
N GLY A 112 -3.30 7.33 -7.69
CA GLY A 112 -1.97 7.53 -8.24
C GLY A 112 -0.86 6.67 -7.64
N HIS A 113 -1.19 5.59 -6.90
CA HIS A 113 -0.17 4.68 -6.36
C HIS A 113 0.39 3.78 -7.45
N LYS A 114 1.56 4.12 -7.99
CA LYS A 114 2.18 3.44 -9.14
C LYS A 114 2.44 1.94 -8.93
N SER A 115 2.91 1.56 -7.74
CA SER A 115 3.15 0.14 -7.45
C SER A 115 1.84 -0.66 -7.42
N ALA A 116 0.72 -0.08 -6.97
CA ALA A 116 -0.57 -0.74 -7.03
C ALA A 116 -1.05 -0.91 -8.48
N ALA A 117 -0.82 0.09 -9.34
CA ALA A 117 -1.11 -0.02 -10.76
C ALA A 117 -0.29 -1.12 -11.45
N ASN A 118 1.00 -1.29 -11.11
CA ASN A 118 1.81 -2.41 -11.60
C ASN A 118 1.22 -3.76 -11.21
N TYR A 119 0.78 -3.94 -9.95
CA TYR A 119 0.11 -5.18 -9.55
C TYR A 119 -1.18 -5.44 -10.32
N LEU A 120 -1.94 -4.39 -10.68
CA LEU A 120 -3.13 -4.54 -11.52
C LEU A 120 -2.77 -4.98 -12.93
N VAL A 121 -1.68 -4.44 -13.52
CA VAL A 121 -1.16 -4.91 -14.81
C VAL A 121 -0.92 -6.41 -14.77
N ASP A 122 -0.20 -6.90 -13.76
CA ASP A 122 0.08 -8.33 -13.59
C ASP A 122 -1.20 -9.15 -13.40
N CYS A 123 -2.15 -8.65 -12.59
CA CYS A 123 -3.42 -9.32 -12.35
C CYS A 123 -4.23 -9.49 -13.65
N TYR A 124 -4.29 -8.47 -14.49
CA TYR A 124 -5.03 -8.53 -15.77
C TYR A 124 -4.30 -9.35 -16.84
N ILE A 125 -2.96 -9.34 -16.89
CA ILE A 125 -2.18 -10.18 -17.80
C ILE A 125 -2.35 -11.68 -17.47
N HIS A 126 -2.25 -12.03 -16.16
CA HIS A 126 -2.26 -13.42 -15.73
C HIS A 126 -3.65 -13.96 -15.36
N GLY A 127 -4.66 -13.10 -15.20
CA GLY A 127 -6.00 -13.47 -14.76
C GLY A 127 -6.06 -13.82 -13.28
N GLN A 128 -5.28 -13.12 -12.45
CA GLN A 128 -5.25 -13.32 -11.00
C GLN A 128 -6.32 -12.47 -10.32
N GLY A 129 -7.39 -13.09 -9.87
CA GLY A 129 -8.51 -12.42 -9.20
C GLY A 129 -9.46 -11.67 -10.13
N VAL A 130 -9.12 -11.54 -11.41
CA VAL A 130 -9.91 -10.95 -12.50
C VAL A 130 -9.78 -11.79 -13.76
N GLU A 131 -10.66 -11.60 -14.73
CA GLU A 131 -10.46 -12.17 -16.07
C GLU A 131 -9.28 -11.49 -16.76
N LYS A 132 -8.56 -12.26 -17.61
CA LYS A 132 -7.47 -11.70 -18.42
C LYS A 132 -8.03 -10.63 -19.36
N ASP A 133 -7.44 -9.45 -19.28
CA ASP A 133 -7.83 -8.31 -20.11
C ASP A 133 -6.61 -7.43 -20.41
N SER A 134 -6.09 -7.56 -21.63
CA SER A 134 -4.93 -6.79 -22.07
C SER A 134 -5.21 -5.30 -22.20
N ASP A 135 -6.45 -4.91 -22.52
CA ASP A 135 -6.83 -3.50 -22.65
C ASP A 135 -6.86 -2.82 -21.28
N GLU A 136 -7.40 -3.52 -20.26
CA GLU A 136 -7.33 -3.03 -18.86
C GLU A 136 -5.88 -2.98 -18.38
N ALA A 137 -5.04 -3.99 -18.67
CA ALA A 137 -3.62 -3.96 -18.33
C ALA A 137 -2.91 -2.73 -18.93
N ILE A 138 -3.17 -2.40 -20.21
CA ILE A 138 -2.62 -1.22 -20.87
C ILE A 138 -3.08 0.08 -20.20
N LYS A 139 -4.35 0.19 -19.80
CA LYS A 139 -4.82 1.37 -19.06
C LYS A 139 -4.06 1.60 -17.76
N TRP A 140 -3.86 0.53 -16.98
CA TRP A 140 -3.10 0.64 -15.72
C TRP A 140 -1.62 0.91 -15.97
N LEU A 141 -1.06 0.39 -17.05
CA LEU A 141 0.30 0.72 -17.47
C LEU A 141 0.44 2.23 -17.76
N GLY A 142 -0.60 2.86 -18.31
CA GLY A 142 -0.66 4.32 -18.49
C GLY A 142 -0.53 5.08 -17.15
N VAL A 143 -1.16 4.61 -16.07
CA VAL A 143 -1.05 5.21 -14.73
C VAL A 143 0.37 5.09 -14.16
N VAL A 144 1.06 3.98 -14.43
CA VAL A 144 2.47 3.77 -14.05
C VAL A 144 3.37 4.76 -14.77
N ALA A 145 3.08 5.00 -16.04
CA ALA A 145 3.89 5.75 -16.97
C ALA A 145 3.71 7.28 -16.90
N ASP A 146 2.82 7.81 -16.02
CA ASP A 146 2.66 9.25 -15.78
C ASP A 146 3.99 9.93 -15.41
N GLY A 147 4.81 10.13 -16.41
CA GLY A 147 6.19 10.65 -16.39
C GLY A 147 6.96 10.29 -17.64
N VAL A 148 6.42 9.44 -18.52
CA VAL A 148 6.93 9.15 -19.87
C VAL A 148 5.92 9.68 -20.88
N ASP A 149 6.36 10.61 -21.70
CA ASP A 149 5.59 11.20 -22.80
C ASP A 149 5.40 10.12 -23.89
N PHE A 150 4.23 9.48 -23.94
CA PHE A 150 3.89 8.48 -24.96
C PHE A 150 3.70 9.07 -26.36
N ASN A 151 4.13 10.31 -26.59
CA ASN A 151 4.01 10.94 -27.90
C ASN A 151 5.25 10.75 -28.78
N THR A 152 6.11 9.81 -28.47
CA THR A 152 7.15 9.34 -29.39
C THR A 152 6.90 7.90 -29.78
N PRO A 153 6.52 7.61 -31.04
CA PRO A 153 6.47 6.25 -31.52
C PRO A 153 7.90 5.83 -31.91
N GLU A 154 8.68 5.37 -30.96
CA GLU A 154 9.89 4.60 -31.23
C GLU A 154 9.65 3.17 -30.79
N GLU A 155 9.30 2.34 -31.78
CA GLU A 155 9.00 0.91 -31.66
C GLU A 155 10.21 0.05 -31.24
N GLU A 156 11.27 0.62 -30.67
CA GLU A 156 12.55 -0.10 -30.47
C GLU A 156 12.95 -0.35 -29.01
N ASP A 157 12.18 0.08 -28.02
CA ASP A 157 12.58 -0.08 -26.59
C ASP A 157 11.54 -0.80 -25.70
N TRP A 158 10.71 -1.64 -26.25
CA TRP A 158 9.94 -2.58 -25.44
C TRP A 158 10.84 -3.78 -25.15
N PRO A 159 11.14 -4.10 -23.88
CA PRO A 159 11.76 -5.37 -23.55
C PRO A 159 10.83 -6.48 -24.06
N ASP A 160 11.37 -7.38 -24.87
CA ASP A 160 10.64 -8.54 -25.36
C ASP A 160 9.96 -9.23 -24.18
N LEU A 161 8.63 -9.40 -24.29
CA LEU A 161 7.81 -10.08 -23.27
C LEU A 161 8.23 -11.56 -23.07
N GLU A 162 9.15 -12.06 -23.89
CA GLU A 162 9.75 -13.39 -23.77
C GLU A 162 10.80 -13.46 -22.63
N ASP A 163 11.43 -12.32 -22.26
CA ASP A 163 12.43 -12.27 -21.18
C ASP A 163 11.83 -12.29 -19.78
N LEU A 164 10.51 -12.11 -19.63
CA LEU A 164 9.81 -12.20 -18.34
C LEU A 164 9.47 -13.66 -17.95
N ASN A 165 9.68 -14.61 -18.87
CA ASN A 165 9.39 -16.02 -18.61
C ASN A 165 10.55 -16.77 -17.92
N ASP A 166 11.72 -16.13 -17.77
CA ASP A 166 12.93 -16.72 -17.18
C ASP A 166 13.15 -16.32 -15.71
N LEU A 167 12.16 -15.75 -15.04
CA LEU A 167 12.17 -15.70 -13.59
C LEU A 167 11.75 -17.08 -13.07
N GLU A 168 12.71 -17.99 -13.09
CA GLU A 168 12.63 -19.25 -12.35
C GLU A 168 12.31 -18.92 -10.88
N ILE A 169 11.11 -19.28 -10.46
CA ILE A 169 10.77 -19.34 -9.05
C ILE A 169 11.49 -20.59 -8.54
N ASP A 170 12.64 -20.42 -7.89
CA ASP A 170 13.27 -21.49 -7.14
C ASP A 170 12.28 -21.98 -6.08
N GLU A 171 11.66 -23.13 -6.37
CA GLU A 171 10.95 -23.93 -5.37
C GLU A 171 12.01 -24.68 -4.54
N ASP A 172 12.28 -24.21 -3.33
CA ASP A 172 12.88 -25.00 -2.23
C ASP A 172 12.05 -24.84 -0.96
#